data_75edef858612f222612dcf223ad3e945
#
_entry.id   75edef858612f222612dcf223ad3e945
#
_cell.length_a   1.000
_cell.length_b   1.000
_cell.length_c   1.000
_cell.angle_alpha   90.00
_cell.angle_beta   90.00
_cell.angle_gamma   90.00
#
_symmetry.space_group_name_H-M   'P 1'
#
loop_
_entity.id
_entity.type
_entity.pdbx_description
1 polymer ?
#
loop_
_entity_poly.entity_id
_entity_poly.type
_entity_poly.pdbx_seq_one_letter_code
_entity_poly.pdbx_strand_id
1 'polypeptide(L)'
;MISKTDIKQLSRLSTKKGRNEKGLYLIEGLRIMRSALRAQAPIIRIFVTARIEESVDYQSMSNRFNKGQKPELIDEKTMKQITQTVTPPGILAVCSLPKIKDLPSSIVSNWLYLDKIADPGNLGTLLRSAAWFGTTQVALSPHCADPFNPKVIRSGMGAHFLLRMVTNCNLRQFTSSDHLIIGADHRGMSIVDYNHSTKDWVLVIGSEAHGISIENSNYIKYSLSIPAKGFGNSLNASVAGSIMLYCLNNL
;
A
#
# COMPACT_ATOMS: atom_id res chain seq x y z
N MET A 1 -12.96 -17.38 24.68
CA MET A 1 -13.13 -18.14 23.40
C MET A 1 -13.87 -17.25 22.43
N ILE A 2 -13.39 -17.10 21.18
CA ILE A 2 -14.02 -16.26 20.15
C ILE A 2 -15.40 -16.85 19.78
N SER A 3 -16.42 -16.00 19.62
CA SER A 3 -17.78 -16.45 19.26
C SER A 3 -17.91 -16.74 17.76
N LYS A 4 -18.87 -17.59 17.37
CA LYS A 4 -19.19 -17.81 15.94
C LYS A 4 -19.61 -16.52 15.23
N THR A 5 -20.25 -15.61 15.94
CA THR A 5 -20.64 -14.29 15.42
C THR A 5 -19.42 -13.43 15.12
N ASP A 6 -18.42 -13.41 16.03
CA ASP A 6 -17.15 -12.68 15.82
C ASP A 6 -16.41 -13.24 14.60
N ILE A 7 -16.28 -14.57 14.47
CA ILE A 7 -15.63 -15.21 13.32
C ILE A 7 -16.29 -14.75 12.02
N LYS A 8 -17.63 -14.78 11.95
CA LYS A 8 -18.38 -14.31 10.78
C LYS A 8 -18.16 -12.82 10.50
N GLN A 9 -18.06 -12.00 11.54
CA GLN A 9 -17.79 -10.57 11.37
C GLN A 9 -16.37 -10.32 10.88
N LEU A 10 -15.37 -11.00 11.43
CA LEU A 10 -13.98 -10.87 11.04
C LEU A 10 -13.73 -11.37 9.61
N SER A 11 -14.32 -12.49 9.22
CA SER A 11 -14.20 -12.99 7.84
C SER A 11 -14.78 -12.04 6.79
N ARG A 12 -15.79 -11.21 7.15
CA ARG A 12 -16.36 -10.18 6.26
C ARG A 12 -15.37 -9.03 5.97
N LEU A 13 -14.35 -8.83 6.80
CA LEU A 13 -13.30 -7.82 6.55
C LEU A 13 -12.44 -8.14 5.33
N SER A 14 -12.56 -9.34 4.79
CA SER A 14 -12.00 -9.71 3.48
C SER A 14 -12.59 -8.87 2.34
N THR A 15 -13.82 -8.39 2.47
CA THR A 15 -14.52 -7.60 1.46
C THR A 15 -14.41 -6.10 1.74
N LYS A 16 -14.36 -5.25 0.68
CA LYS A 16 -14.35 -3.79 0.83
C LYS A 16 -15.59 -3.29 1.59
N LYS A 17 -16.76 -3.86 1.29
CA LYS A 17 -18.02 -3.52 1.97
C LYS A 17 -17.91 -3.79 3.47
N GLY A 18 -17.45 -4.98 3.87
CA GLY A 18 -17.29 -5.34 5.28
C GLY A 18 -16.31 -4.42 6.02
N ARG A 19 -15.20 -4.06 5.40
CA ARG A 19 -14.23 -3.11 5.97
C ARG A 19 -14.85 -1.73 6.21
N ASN A 20 -15.54 -1.19 5.21
CA ASN A 20 -16.17 0.12 5.31
C ASN A 20 -17.31 0.16 6.33
N GLU A 21 -18.16 -0.88 6.37
CA GLU A 21 -19.24 -0.97 7.35
C GLU A 21 -18.75 -1.04 8.79
N LYS A 22 -17.60 -1.69 9.01
CA LYS A 22 -17.05 -1.87 10.36
C LYS A 22 -15.98 -0.83 10.72
N GLY A 23 -15.44 -0.12 9.76
CA GLY A 23 -14.29 0.76 9.96
C GLY A 23 -13.02 0.00 10.38
N LEU A 24 -12.88 -1.27 9.94
CA LEU A 24 -11.83 -2.18 10.37
C LEU A 24 -11.18 -2.89 9.18
N TYR A 25 -9.92 -3.29 9.34
CA TYR A 25 -9.24 -4.18 8.41
C TYR A 25 -8.32 -5.16 9.14
N LEU A 26 -7.86 -6.19 8.43
CA LEU A 26 -7.01 -7.23 8.99
C LEU A 26 -5.57 -7.08 8.49
N ILE A 27 -4.62 -7.37 9.39
CA ILE A 27 -3.23 -7.60 9.07
C ILE A 27 -2.83 -9.00 9.52
N GLU A 28 -2.05 -9.70 8.69
CA GLU A 28 -1.69 -11.10 8.90
C GLU A 28 -0.17 -11.28 8.86
N GLY A 29 0.36 -12.01 9.83
CA GLY A 29 1.75 -12.43 9.90
C GLY A 29 2.68 -11.54 10.73
N LEU A 30 3.72 -12.16 11.28
CA LEU A 30 4.65 -11.55 12.22
C LEU A 30 5.37 -10.31 11.67
N ARG A 31 5.73 -10.32 10.37
CA ARG A 31 6.45 -9.19 9.76
C ARG A 31 5.60 -7.93 9.73
N ILE A 32 4.34 -8.05 9.27
CA ILE A 32 3.41 -6.92 9.20
C ILE A 32 3.05 -6.46 10.61
N MET A 33 2.85 -7.40 11.54
CA MET A 33 2.62 -7.10 12.95
C MET A 33 3.76 -6.28 13.57
N ARG A 34 5.03 -6.66 13.32
CA ARG A 34 6.19 -5.88 13.79
C ARG A 34 6.19 -4.45 13.23
N SER A 35 5.84 -4.30 11.95
CA SER A 35 5.74 -2.97 11.33
C SER A 35 4.61 -2.15 11.94
N ALA A 36 3.45 -2.77 12.19
CA ALA A 36 2.31 -2.12 12.84
C ALA A 36 2.65 -1.63 14.25
N LEU A 37 3.33 -2.47 15.05
CA LEU A 37 3.75 -2.11 16.41
C LEU A 37 4.79 -0.98 16.41
N ARG A 38 5.76 -1.00 15.49
CA ARG A 38 6.76 0.08 15.35
C ARG A 38 6.12 1.41 14.98
N ALA A 39 5.12 1.38 14.11
CA ALA A 39 4.38 2.55 13.67
C ALA A 39 3.25 2.96 14.63
N GLN A 40 3.11 2.28 15.77
CA GLN A 40 2.03 2.50 16.75
C GLN A 40 0.63 2.47 16.09
N ALA A 41 0.44 1.54 15.15
CA ALA A 41 -0.82 1.39 14.43
C ALA A 41 -1.99 1.15 15.41
N PRO A 42 -3.20 1.59 15.08
CA PRO A 42 -4.37 1.46 15.93
C PRO A 42 -4.90 0.01 15.94
N ILE A 43 -4.13 -0.90 16.57
CA ILE A 43 -4.49 -2.30 16.75
C ILE A 43 -5.54 -2.41 17.84
N ILE A 44 -6.68 -3.04 17.54
CA ILE A 44 -7.83 -3.23 18.44
C ILE A 44 -7.80 -4.61 19.08
N ARG A 45 -7.55 -5.66 18.29
CA ARG A 45 -7.51 -7.05 18.76
C ARG A 45 -6.35 -7.78 18.09
N ILE A 46 -5.81 -8.77 18.79
CA ILE A 46 -4.74 -9.64 18.29
C ILE A 46 -5.19 -11.08 18.52
N PHE A 47 -5.05 -11.92 17.50
CA PHE A 47 -5.31 -13.35 17.58
C PHE A 47 -4.04 -14.12 17.25
N VAL A 48 -3.79 -15.18 18.00
CA VAL A 48 -2.59 -16.01 17.84
C VAL A 48 -2.95 -17.48 17.99
N THR A 49 -2.26 -18.34 17.26
CA THR A 49 -2.35 -19.80 17.45
C THR A 49 -1.24 -20.26 18.41
N ALA A 50 -1.45 -21.38 19.12
CA ALA A 50 -0.47 -21.94 20.07
C ALA A 50 0.91 -22.10 19.41
N ARG A 51 0.96 -22.60 18.16
CA ARG A 51 2.19 -22.76 17.38
C ARG A 51 3.01 -21.48 17.25
N ILE A 52 2.34 -20.35 17.08
CA ILE A 52 3.04 -19.05 16.93
C ILE A 52 3.36 -18.46 18.30
N GLU A 53 2.48 -18.60 19.27
CA GLU A 53 2.68 -18.10 20.64
C GLU A 53 3.96 -18.66 21.27
N GLU A 54 4.28 -19.92 21.01
CA GLU A 54 5.49 -20.60 21.48
C GLU A 54 6.75 -20.22 20.68
N SER A 55 6.62 -19.52 19.54
CA SER A 55 7.76 -19.18 18.69
C SER A 55 8.63 -18.06 19.29
N VAL A 56 9.95 -18.17 19.12
CA VAL A 56 10.92 -17.16 19.53
C VAL A 56 10.62 -15.79 18.91
N ASP A 57 10.18 -15.79 17.64
CA ASP A 57 9.81 -14.58 16.92
C ASP A 57 8.64 -13.84 17.55
N TYR A 58 7.62 -14.57 18.00
CA TYR A 58 6.48 -13.99 18.70
C TYR A 58 6.87 -13.49 20.08
N GLN A 59 7.59 -14.28 20.87
CA GLN A 59 8.02 -13.90 22.21
C GLN A 59 8.87 -12.61 22.20
N SER A 60 9.79 -12.46 21.23
CA SER A 60 10.59 -11.25 21.06
C SER A 60 9.76 -10.00 20.72
N MET A 61 8.58 -10.20 20.13
CA MET A 61 7.67 -9.13 19.71
C MET A 61 6.61 -8.81 20.77
N SER A 62 6.14 -9.81 21.51
CA SER A 62 5.01 -9.69 22.45
C SER A 62 5.21 -8.63 23.53
N ASN A 63 6.46 -8.40 23.93
CA ASN A 63 6.83 -7.35 24.88
C ASN A 63 6.53 -5.91 24.40
N ARG A 64 6.22 -5.76 23.10
CA ARG A 64 5.86 -4.47 22.49
C ARG A 64 4.35 -4.24 22.41
N PHE A 65 3.54 -5.20 22.84
CA PHE A 65 2.09 -4.98 22.91
C PHE A 65 1.77 -3.94 23.98
N ASN A 66 0.84 -3.05 23.68
CA ASN A 66 0.41 -2.04 24.64
C ASN A 66 -0.22 -2.69 25.89
N LYS A 67 -0.09 -2.05 27.04
CA LYS A 67 -0.79 -2.48 28.27
C LYS A 67 -2.30 -2.52 27.97
N GLY A 68 -2.87 -3.72 27.95
CA GLY A 68 -4.29 -3.94 27.60
C GLY A 68 -4.54 -4.69 26.29
N GLN A 69 -3.57 -4.76 25.39
CA GLN A 69 -3.64 -5.60 24.20
C GLN A 69 -3.23 -7.04 24.56
N LYS A 70 -4.18 -7.81 25.11
CA LYS A 70 -3.95 -9.24 25.36
C LYS A 70 -4.29 -10.03 24.10
N PRO A 71 -3.34 -10.77 23.52
CA PRO A 71 -3.62 -11.68 22.42
C PRO A 71 -4.63 -12.75 22.83
N GLU A 72 -5.55 -13.02 21.93
CA GLU A 72 -6.56 -14.05 22.09
C GLU A 72 -6.07 -15.33 21.42
N LEU A 73 -5.95 -16.41 22.20
CA LEU A 73 -5.58 -17.72 21.67
C LEU A 73 -6.76 -18.32 20.88
N ILE A 74 -6.50 -18.71 19.64
CA ILE A 74 -7.47 -19.40 18.78
C ILE A 74 -6.83 -20.62 18.11
N ASP A 75 -7.65 -21.59 17.72
CA ASP A 75 -7.17 -22.76 16.99
C ASP A 75 -6.92 -22.46 15.49
N GLU A 76 -6.12 -23.32 14.84
CA GLU A 76 -5.76 -23.19 13.42
C GLU A 76 -6.99 -23.22 12.50
N LYS A 77 -8.05 -23.94 12.86
CA LYS A 77 -9.31 -24.00 12.11
C LYS A 77 -10.02 -22.66 12.14
N THR A 78 -10.10 -22.02 13.30
CA THR A 78 -10.68 -20.69 13.48
C THR A 78 -9.83 -19.63 12.75
N MET A 79 -8.51 -19.72 12.86
CA MET A 79 -7.61 -18.83 12.13
C MET A 79 -7.87 -18.93 10.62
N LYS A 80 -7.99 -20.13 10.07
CA LYS A 80 -8.28 -20.36 8.64
C LYS A 80 -9.65 -19.83 8.20
N GLN A 81 -10.64 -19.78 9.09
CA GLN A 81 -11.95 -19.19 8.77
C GLN A 81 -11.93 -17.68 8.66
N ILE A 82 -11.02 -17.02 9.36
CA ILE A 82 -10.93 -15.56 9.38
C ILE A 82 -10.01 -15.06 8.25
N THR A 83 -8.89 -15.76 8.00
CA THR A 83 -7.90 -15.38 7.01
C THR A 83 -8.28 -15.83 5.60
N GLN A 84 -7.71 -15.20 4.57
CA GLN A 84 -7.87 -15.59 3.17
C GLN A 84 -6.65 -16.32 2.60
N THR A 85 -5.70 -16.67 3.44
CA THR A 85 -4.49 -17.38 3.02
C THR A 85 -4.68 -18.88 3.09
N VAL A 86 -4.18 -19.60 2.10
CA VAL A 86 -4.21 -21.08 2.07
C VAL A 86 -3.49 -21.65 3.29
N THR A 87 -2.34 -21.03 3.65
CA THR A 87 -1.58 -21.36 4.84
C THR A 87 -1.56 -20.14 5.78
N PRO A 88 -2.45 -20.07 6.77
CA PRO A 88 -2.50 -18.96 7.71
C PRO A 88 -1.17 -18.78 8.47
N PRO A 89 -0.71 -17.54 8.64
CA PRO A 89 0.55 -17.28 9.33
C PRO A 89 0.49 -17.47 10.86
N GLY A 90 -0.69 -17.81 11.39
CA GLY A 90 -0.91 -18.10 12.81
C GLY A 90 -0.94 -16.89 13.74
N ILE A 91 -0.80 -15.68 13.20
CA ILE A 91 -1.04 -14.41 13.91
C ILE A 91 -1.81 -13.45 13.01
N LEU A 92 -2.77 -12.78 13.60
CA LEU A 92 -3.70 -11.86 12.94
C LEU A 92 -3.98 -10.69 13.88
N ALA A 93 -4.05 -9.46 13.35
CA ALA A 93 -4.61 -8.34 14.11
C ALA A 93 -5.72 -7.63 13.36
N VAL A 94 -6.66 -7.10 14.14
CA VAL A 94 -7.70 -6.19 13.70
C VAL A 94 -7.23 -4.77 13.96
N CYS A 95 -7.21 -3.96 12.92
CA CYS A 95 -6.84 -2.55 12.98
C CYS A 95 -8.00 -1.65 12.61
N SER A 96 -8.07 -0.45 13.17
CA SER A 96 -9.00 0.59 12.71
C SER A 96 -8.64 1.02 11.29
N LEU A 97 -9.64 1.08 10.42
CA LEU A 97 -9.48 1.62 9.08
C LEU A 97 -9.25 3.14 9.19
N PRO A 98 -8.13 3.67 8.68
CA PRO A 98 -7.90 5.10 8.75
C PRO A 98 -8.95 5.84 7.93
N LYS A 99 -9.38 7.00 8.44
CA LYS A 99 -10.18 7.92 7.62
C LYS A 99 -9.27 8.43 6.50
N ILE A 100 -9.57 8.03 5.28
CA ILE A 100 -8.86 8.53 4.10
C ILE A 100 -9.20 10.01 4.00
N LYS A 101 -8.17 10.84 4.07
CA LYS A 101 -8.33 12.29 3.98
C LYS A 101 -8.30 12.71 2.51
N ASP A 102 -8.96 13.82 2.21
CA ASP A 102 -8.76 14.51 0.94
C ASP A 102 -7.32 15.03 0.83
N LEU A 103 -6.94 15.46 -0.37
CA LEU A 103 -5.67 16.15 -0.55
C LEU A 103 -5.59 17.33 0.43
N PRO A 104 -4.41 17.60 1.01
CA PRO A 104 -4.23 18.77 1.86
C PRO A 104 -4.42 20.04 1.04
N SER A 105 -4.88 21.11 1.69
CA SER A 105 -4.98 22.43 1.06
C SER A 105 -3.63 22.96 0.56
N SER A 106 -2.54 22.60 1.23
CA SER A 106 -1.16 22.81 0.74
C SER A 106 -0.55 21.46 0.41
N ILE A 107 -0.29 21.23 -0.87
CA ILE A 107 0.39 20.03 -1.36
C ILE A 107 1.89 20.31 -1.28
N VAL A 108 2.60 19.51 -0.51
CA VAL A 108 4.04 19.62 -0.29
C VAL A 108 4.68 18.24 -0.44
N SER A 109 5.99 18.20 -0.66
CA SER A 109 6.80 16.98 -0.84
C SER A 109 6.43 16.19 -2.09
N ASN A 110 7.21 15.18 -2.39
CA ASN A 110 7.02 14.30 -3.53
C ASN A 110 5.82 13.38 -3.35
N TRP A 111 5.07 13.13 -4.42
CA TRP A 111 3.90 12.28 -4.46
C TRP A 111 4.03 11.15 -5.48
N LEU A 112 3.54 9.98 -5.12
CA LEU A 112 3.25 8.92 -6.08
C LEU A 112 1.76 8.95 -6.41
N TYR A 113 1.41 9.16 -7.69
CA TYR A 113 0.04 9.07 -8.19
C TYR A 113 -0.14 7.78 -8.99
N LEU A 114 -1.11 6.97 -8.60
CA LEU A 114 -1.41 5.68 -9.22
C LEU A 114 -2.68 5.79 -10.05
N ASP A 115 -2.54 5.64 -11.38
CA ASP A 115 -3.64 5.77 -12.33
C ASP A 115 -4.21 4.42 -12.72
N LYS A 116 -5.36 4.07 -12.11
CA LYS A 116 -6.13 2.84 -12.39
C LYS A 116 -5.32 1.55 -12.19
N ILE A 117 -4.46 1.51 -11.19
CA ILE A 117 -3.73 0.29 -10.81
C ILE A 117 -4.73 -0.71 -10.20
N ALA A 118 -5.20 -1.66 -11.00
CA ALA A 118 -6.26 -2.60 -10.62
C ALA A 118 -5.73 -3.89 -9.97
N ASP A 119 -4.50 -4.32 -10.25
CA ASP A 119 -3.93 -5.51 -9.62
C ASP A 119 -3.49 -5.21 -8.18
N PRO A 120 -4.02 -5.95 -7.18
CA PRO A 120 -3.66 -5.75 -5.78
C PRO A 120 -2.19 -6.05 -5.46
N GLY A 121 -1.54 -6.93 -6.22
CA GLY A 121 -0.12 -7.25 -6.05
C GLY A 121 0.76 -6.08 -6.46
N ASN A 122 0.49 -5.48 -7.63
CA ASN A 122 1.19 -4.31 -8.13
C ASN A 122 0.96 -3.09 -7.23
N LEU A 123 -0.29 -2.87 -6.80
CA LEU A 123 -0.59 -1.78 -5.86
C LEU A 123 0.25 -1.92 -4.59
N GLY A 124 0.23 -3.09 -3.93
CA GLY A 124 0.97 -3.28 -2.69
C GLY A 124 2.48 -3.17 -2.89
N THR A 125 3.03 -3.64 -4.02
CA THR A 125 4.45 -3.49 -4.36
C THR A 125 4.82 -2.03 -4.55
N LEU A 126 4.01 -1.23 -5.25
CA LEU A 126 4.22 0.22 -5.42
C LEU A 126 4.18 0.96 -4.09
N LEU A 127 3.22 0.66 -3.21
CA LEU A 127 3.16 1.22 -1.87
C LEU A 127 4.44 0.90 -1.07
N ARG A 128 4.92 -0.35 -1.16
CA ARG A 128 6.16 -0.76 -0.49
C ARG A 128 7.38 -0.02 -1.04
N SER A 129 7.48 0.14 -2.35
CA SER A 129 8.58 0.87 -2.99
C SER A 129 8.55 2.35 -2.64
N ALA A 130 7.37 2.98 -2.63
CA ALA A 130 7.20 4.36 -2.20
C ALA A 130 7.72 4.57 -0.77
N ALA A 131 7.27 3.73 0.18
CA ALA A 131 7.75 3.78 1.56
C ALA A 131 9.26 3.53 1.68
N TRP A 132 9.82 2.61 0.87
CA TRP A 132 11.25 2.28 0.89
C TRP A 132 12.12 3.44 0.40
N PHE A 133 11.70 4.11 -0.66
CA PHE A 133 12.44 5.23 -1.24
C PHE A 133 12.07 6.59 -0.65
N GLY A 134 11.31 6.64 0.44
CA GLY A 134 11.03 7.88 1.17
C GLY A 134 9.87 8.72 0.60
N THR A 135 9.19 8.27 -0.46
CA THR A 135 7.98 8.93 -0.96
C THR A 135 6.78 8.50 -0.13
N THR A 136 6.46 9.29 0.90
CA THR A 136 5.43 8.91 1.89
C THR A 136 4.01 9.34 1.53
N GLN A 137 3.85 10.11 0.46
CA GLN A 137 2.56 10.63 -0.02
C GLN A 137 2.11 9.84 -1.25
N VAL A 138 0.94 9.22 -1.20
CA VAL A 138 0.40 8.42 -2.30
C VAL A 138 -1.04 8.81 -2.59
N ALA A 139 -1.34 9.10 -3.86
CA ALA A 139 -2.68 9.35 -4.34
C ALA A 139 -3.10 8.24 -5.31
N LEU A 140 -4.31 7.73 -5.15
CA LEU A 140 -4.89 6.70 -5.99
C LEU A 140 -6.09 7.28 -6.75
N SER A 141 -6.09 7.12 -8.07
CA SER A 141 -7.23 7.50 -8.90
C SER A 141 -8.47 6.63 -8.60
N PRO A 142 -9.66 7.00 -9.06
CA PRO A 142 -10.77 6.08 -9.16
C PRO A 142 -10.37 4.80 -9.93
N HIS A 143 -10.97 3.67 -9.57
CA HIS A 143 -10.72 2.34 -10.16
C HIS A 143 -9.37 1.70 -9.81
N CYS A 144 -8.55 2.28 -8.94
CA CYS A 144 -7.48 1.53 -8.31
C CYS A 144 -8.03 0.41 -7.40
N ALA A 145 -7.25 -0.64 -7.21
CA ALA A 145 -7.53 -1.62 -6.17
C ALA A 145 -7.64 -0.94 -4.80
N ASP A 146 -8.45 -1.52 -3.92
CA ASP A 146 -8.59 -1.00 -2.56
C ASP A 146 -7.27 -1.20 -1.79
N PRO A 147 -6.64 -0.13 -1.28
CA PRO A 147 -5.37 -0.23 -0.57
C PRO A 147 -5.42 -1.11 0.68
N PHE A 148 -6.61 -1.28 1.29
CA PHE A 148 -6.79 -2.15 2.46
C PHE A 148 -7.30 -3.55 2.11
N ASN A 149 -7.30 -3.93 0.83
CA ASN A 149 -7.53 -5.31 0.42
C ASN A 149 -6.46 -6.22 1.05
N PRO A 150 -6.81 -7.40 1.59
CA PRO A 150 -5.83 -8.32 2.20
C PRO A 150 -4.64 -8.67 1.33
N LYS A 151 -4.81 -8.78 0.00
CA LYS A 151 -3.69 -9.03 -0.93
C LYS A 151 -2.76 -7.81 -1.03
N VAL A 152 -3.31 -6.58 -1.02
CA VAL A 152 -2.51 -5.34 -1.02
C VAL A 152 -1.73 -5.19 0.30
N ILE A 153 -2.39 -5.44 1.43
CA ILE A 153 -1.74 -5.42 2.76
C ILE A 153 -0.55 -6.38 2.80
N ARG A 154 -0.74 -7.62 2.29
CA ARG A 154 0.34 -8.61 2.25
C ARG A 154 1.50 -8.20 1.37
N SER A 155 1.24 -7.76 0.12
CA SER A 155 2.30 -7.33 -0.80
C SER A 155 2.98 -6.04 -0.34
N GLY A 156 2.25 -5.15 0.32
CA GLY A 156 2.77 -3.91 0.90
C GLY A 156 3.64 -4.07 2.13
N MET A 157 3.62 -5.26 2.78
CA MET A 157 4.53 -5.65 3.88
C MET A 157 4.66 -4.62 5.02
N GLY A 158 3.57 -3.88 5.32
CA GLY A 158 3.54 -2.88 6.38
C GLY A 158 3.81 -1.43 5.93
N ALA A 159 4.02 -1.19 4.65
CA ALA A 159 4.15 0.17 4.09
C ALA A 159 2.96 1.08 4.45
N HIS A 160 1.77 0.51 4.56
CA HIS A 160 0.53 1.20 4.92
C HIS A 160 0.63 2.05 6.19
N PHE A 161 1.50 1.68 7.13
CA PHE A 161 1.68 2.41 8.40
C PHE A 161 2.59 3.62 8.27
N LEU A 162 3.31 3.76 7.16
CA LEU A 162 4.26 4.84 6.88
C LEU A 162 3.73 5.83 5.85
N LEU A 163 2.68 5.46 5.13
CA LEU A 163 2.17 6.22 4.01
C LEU A 163 0.91 7.02 4.37
N ARG A 164 0.87 8.25 3.90
CA ARG A 164 -0.37 9.01 3.77
C ARG A 164 -0.99 8.69 2.42
N MET A 165 -2.16 8.08 2.44
CA MET A 165 -2.88 7.70 1.22
C MET A 165 -4.14 8.53 1.04
N VAL A 166 -4.37 8.97 -0.20
CA VAL A 166 -5.60 9.62 -0.66
C VAL A 166 -6.19 8.73 -1.76
N THR A 167 -7.47 8.39 -1.67
CA THR A 167 -8.15 7.57 -2.69
C THR A 167 -9.20 8.37 -3.44
N ASN A 168 -9.59 7.90 -4.63
CA ASN A 168 -10.50 8.60 -5.54
C ASN A 168 -10.03 10.03 -5.87
N CYS A 169 -8.72 10.20 -5.95
CA CYS A 169 -8.07 11.47 -6.22
C CYS A 169 -8.00 11.72 -7.73
N ASN A 170 -8.33 12.93 -8.18
CA ASN A 170 -8.13 13.33 -9.58
C ASN A 170 -6.78 14.03 -9.71
N LEU A 171 -5.97 13.63 -10.71
CA LEU A 171 -4.64 14.22 -10.95
C LEU A 171 -4.71 15.73 -11.19
N ARG A 172 -5.80 16.23 -11.76
CA ARG A 172 -6.05 17.67 -11.93
C ARG A 172 -5.88 18.47 -10.63
N GLN A 173 -6.14 17.89 -9.47
CA GLN A 173 -5.99 18.59 -8.20
C GLN A 173 -4.54 19.00 -7.88
N PHE A 174 -3.56 18.37 -8.52
CA PHE A 174 -2.15 18.73 -8.40
C PHE A 174 -1.73 19.90 -9.30
N THR A 175 -2.53 20.27 -10.31
CA THR A 175 -2.17 21.38 -11.22
C THR A 175 -2.24 22.76 -10.57
N SER A 176 -2.87 22.88 -9.40
CA SER A 176 -2.89 24.11 -8.59
C SER A 176 -1.64 24.29 -7.71
N SER A 177 -0.77 23.28 -7.64
CA SER A 177 0.49 23.31 -6.90
C SER A 177 1.68 23.51 -7.82
N ASP A 178 2.85 23.86 -7.26
CA ASP A 178 4.09 24.05 -8.05
C ASP A 178 4.84 22.73 -8.34
N HIS A 179 4.17 21.58 -8.23
CA HIS A 179 4.77 20.28 -8.50
C HIS A 179 4.98 20.02 -9.99
N LEU A 180 6.08 19.35 -10.30
CA LEU A 180 6.28 18.78 -11.63
C LEU A 180 5.53 17.47 -11.76
N ILE A 181 4.53 17.40 -12.63
CA ILE A 181 3.81 16.15 -12.90
C ILE A 181 4.58 15.36 -13.95
N ILE A 182 5.15 14.22 -13.53
CA ILE A 182 6.02 13.35 -14.31
C ILE A 182 5.31 12.04 -14.57
N GLY A 183 5.16 11.65 -15.84
CA GLY A 183 4.55 10.37 -16.23
C GLY A 183 5.60 9.31 -16.57
N ALA A 184 5.42 8.08 -16.12
CA ALA A 184 6.19 6.94 -16.59
C ALA A 184 5.57 6.43 -17.92
N ASP A 185 6.29 6.64 -19.04
CA ASP A 185 5.88 6.20 -20.37
C ASP A 185 7.11 5.73 -21.16
N HIS A 186 7.04 4.55 -21.76
CA HIS A 186 8.15 3.98 -22.55
C HIS A 186 8.57 4.82 -23.76
N ARG A 187 7.74 5.76 -24.20
CA ARG A 187 8.02 6.71 -25.30
C ARG A 187 8.63 8.02 -24.82
N GLY A 188 8.78 8.19 -23.50
CA GLY A 188 9.32 9.39 -22.91
C GLY A 188 10.84 9.51 -23.05
N MET A 189 11.36 10.63 -22.57
CA MET A 189 12.81 10.84 -22.45
C MET A 189 13.41 9.83 -21.46
N SER A 190 14.62 9.38 -21.71
CA SER A 190 15.33 8.50 -20.77
C SER A 190 15.44 9.14 -19.39
N ILE A 191 15.08 8.40 -18.33
CA ILE A 191 15.25 8.90 -16.95
C ILE A 191 16.73 9.14 -16.59
N VAL A 192 17.66 8.48 -17.28
CA VAL A 192 19.11 8.67 -17.09
C VAL A 192 19.57 10.06 -17.60
N ASP A 193 18.89 10.56 -18.64
CA ASP A 193 19.20 11.85 -19.26
C ASP A 193 18.36 13.00 -18.66
N TYR A 194 17.45 12.67 -17.74
CA TYR A 194 16.62 13.68 -17.10
C TYR A 194 17.42 14.51 -16.10
N ASN A 195 17.51 15.80 -16.36
CA ASN A 195 18.14 16.74 -15.43
C ASN A 195 17.18 17.06 -14.28
N HIS A 196 17.47 16.53 -13.10
CA HIS A 196 16.59 16.62 -11.93
C HIS A 196 16.33 18.06 -11.53
N SER A 197 15.06 18.42 -11.42
CA SER A 197 14.64 19.70 -10.88
C SER A 197 14.72 19.68 -9.34
N THR A 198 14.97 20.86 -8.75
CA THR A 198 14.85 21.07 -7.30
C THR A 198 13.40 21.15 -6.82
N LYS A 199 12.43 21.15 -7.74
CA LYS A 199 11.01 21.20 -7.41
C LYS A 199 10.48 19.84 -6.97
N ASP A 200 9.54 19.85 -6.04
CA ASP A 200 8.74 18.68 -5.71
C ASP A 200 8.02 18.13 -6.95
N TRP A 201 7.83 16.83 -7.00
CA TRP A 201 7.24 16.16 -8.15
C TRP A 201 6.07 15.25 -7.76
N VAL A 202 5.21 14.98 -8.75
CA VAL A 202 4.17 13.93 -8.72
C VAL A 202 4.51 12.90 -9.78
N LEU A 203 4.98 11.73 -9.38
CA LEU A 203 5.22 10.61 -10.29
C LEU A 203 3.91 9.88 -10.58
N VAL A 204 3.52 9.83 -11.84
CA VAL A 204 2.31 9.15 -12.32
C VAL A 204 2.67 7.79 -12.90
N ILE A 205 2.13 6.72 -12.32
CA ILE A 205 2.26 5.35 -12.83
C ILE A 205 0.89 4.89 -13.32
N GLY A 206 0.81 4.57 -14.60
CA GLY A 206 -0.41 4.09 -15.24
C GLY A 206 -0.64 2.58 -15.11
N SER A 207 -1.82 2.13 -15.53
CA SER A 207 -2.20 0.71 -15.51
C SER A 207 -1.37 -0.11 -16.50
N GLU A 208 -1.28 -1.43 -16.25
CA GLU A 208 -0.54 -2.37 -17.10
C GLU A 208 -1.11 -2.47 -18.52
N ALA A 209 -2.43 -2.38 -18.64
CA ALA A 209 -3.13 -2.58 -19.91
C ALA A 209 -3.12 -1.34 -20.81
N HIS A 210 -3.19 -0.16 -20.23
CA HIS A 210 -3.43 1.08 -20.99
C HIS A 210 -2.43 2.20 -20.68
N GLY A 211 -1.48 1.98 -19.76
CA GLY A 211 -0.60 3.04 -19.30
C GLY A 211 -1.34 4.14 -18.54
N ILE A 212 -0.86 5.36 -18.66
CA ILE A 212 -1.50 6.55 -18.10
C ILE A 212 -2.74 6.89 -18.95
N SER A 213 -3.88 7.14 -18.29
CA SER A 213 -5.13 7.45 -18.98
C SER A 213 -5.02 8.75 -19.80
N ILE A 214 -5.78 8.82 -20.90
CA ILE A 214 -5.82 10.01 -21.78
C ILE A 214 -6.18 11.27 -20.99
N GLU A 215 -7.10 11.16 -20.04
CA GLU A 215 -7.48 12.27 -19.18
C GLU A 215 -6.28 12.79 -18.39
N ASN A 216 -5.49 11.89 -17.77
CA ASN A 216 -4.35 12.25 -16.94
C ASN A 216 -3.12 12.65 -17.76
N SER A 217 -2.95 12.14 -18.98
CA SER A 217 -1.83 12.51 -19.85
C SER A 217 -1.79 14.00 -20.19
N ASN A 218 -2.96 14.69 -20.20
CA ASN A 218 -3.05 16.13 -20.43
C ASN A 218 -2.38 16.99 -19.35
N TYR A 219 -2.11 16.42 -18.16
CA TYR A 219 -1.48 17.12 -17.04
C TYR A 219 0.01 16.79 -16.89
N ILE A 220 0.53 15.83 -17.68
CA ILE A 220 1.95 15.41 -17.62
C ILE A 220 2.83 16.50 -18.22
N LYS A 221 3.80 16.97 -17.43
CA LYS A 221 4.82 17.94 -17.88
C LYS A 221 5.98 17.24 -18.58
N TYR A 222 6.45 16.13 -18.00
CA TYR A 222 7.54 15.32 -18.55
C TYR A 222 7.13 13.86 -18.58
N SER A 223 7.31 13.20 -19.71
CA SER A 223 7.22 11.75 -19.83
C SER A 223 8.62 11.17 -19.78
N LEU A 224 8.84 10.28 -18.80
CA LEU A 224 10.13 9.61 -18.60
C LEU A 224 10.03 8.12 -18.90
N SER A 225 11.07 7.59 -19.54
CA SER A 225 11.21 6.17 -19.86
C SER A 225 12.38 5.54 -19.14
N ILE A 226 12.27 4.23 -18.90
CA ILE A 226 13.38 3.39 -18.48
C ILE A 226 13.99 2.78 -19.75
N PRO A 227 15.26 3.06 -20.08
CA PRO A 227 15.88 2.55 -21.30
C PRO A 227 15.87 1.02 -21.36
N ALA A 228 15.27 0.46 -22.39
CA ALA A 228 15.31 -0.97 -22.67
C ALA A 228 16.56 -1.32 -23.47
N LYS A 229 17.34 -2.32 -23.02
CA LYS A 229 18.50 -2.89 -23.74
C LYS A 229 18.24 -4.31 -24.23
N GLY A 230 17.05 -4.84 -23.99
CA GLY A 230 16.70 -6.24 -24.27
C GLY A 230 15.34 -6.36 -24.94
N PHE A 231 14.68 -7.48 -24.70
CA PHE A 231 13.39 -7.84 -25.29
C PHE A 231 12.22 -7.34 -24.41
N GLY A 232 11.13 -6.95 -25.06
CA GLY A 232 9.85 -6.59 -24.43
C GLY A 232 9.42 -5.16 -24.74
N ASN A 233 8.10 -4.94 -24.74
CA ASN A 233 7.52 -3.63 -25.06
C ASN A 233 7.30 -2.75 -23.83
N SER A 234 7.22 -3.36 -22.65
CA SER A 234 7.02 -2.64 -21.38
C SER A 234 7.45 -3.49 -20.19
N LEU A 235 7.72 -2.83 -19.07
CA LEU A 235 7.89 -3.45 -17.76
C LEU A 235 6.54 -3.55 -17.05
N ASN A 236 6.44 -4.49 -16.12
CA ASN A 236 5.35 -4.50 -15.16
C ASN A 236 5.27 -3.14 -14.43
N ALA A 237 4.05 -2.62 -14.20
CA ALA A 237 3.84 -1.28 -13.62
C ALA A 237 4.54 -1.10 -12.26
N SER A 238 4.55 -2.13 -11.40
CA SER A 238 5.21 -2.03 -10.10
C SER A 238 6.74 -2.06 -10.21
N VAL A 239 7.29 -2.74 -11.21
CA VAL A 239 8.73 -2.72 -11.51
C VAL A 239 9.14 -1.35 -12.05
N ALA A 240 8.41 -0.85 -13.06
CA ALA A 240 8.68 0.47 -13.63
C ALA A 240 8.58 1.57 -12.56
N GLY A 241 7.51 1.57 -11.76
CA GLY A 241 7.32 2.53 -10.69
C GLY A 241 8.40 2.47 -9.62
N SER A 242 8.90 1.27 -9.29
CA SER A 242 9.99 1.11 -8.32
C SER A 242 11.31 1.69 -8.82
N ILE A 243 11.65 1.46 -10.09
CA ILE A 243 12.86 2.02 -10.72
C ILE A 243 12.75 3.55 -10.80
N MET A 244 11.59 4.08 -11.26
CA MET A 244 11.36 5.52 -11.33
C MET A 244 11.47 6.19 -9.95
N LEU A 245 10.88 5.60 -8.91
CA LEU A 245 10.98 6.10 -7.54
C LEU A 245 12.43 6.11 -7.04
N TYR A 246 13.20 5.05 -7.35
CA TYR A 246 14.62 5.01 -7.02
C TYR A 246 15.38 6.14 -7.70
N CYS A 247 15.22 6.29 -9.01
CA CYS A 247 15.93 7.33 -9.77
C CYS A 247 15.55 8.74 -9.28
N LEU A 248 14.25 9.05 -9.15
CA LEU A 248 13.79 10.39 -8.76
C LEU A 248 14.13 10.79 -7.32
N ASN A 249 14.42 9.85 -6.44
CA ASN A 249 14.83 10.15 -5.06
C ASN A 249 16.35 10.11 -4.83
N ASN A 250 17.15 9.60 -5.78
CA ASN A 250 18.58 9.37 -5.55
C ASN A 250 19.51 9.95 -6.63
N LEU A 251 18.97 10.42 -7.72
CA LEU A 251 19.70 11.13 -8.78
C LEU A 251 19.39 12.62 -8.73
#